data_78cf11ac7b27cb97154271abdb02b7fe
#
_entry.id   78cf11ac7b27cb97154271abdb02b7fe
#
_cell.length_a   1.000
_cell.length_b   1.000
_cell.length_c   1.000
_cell.angle_alpha   90.00
_cell.angle_beta   90.00
_cell.angle_gamma   90.00
#
_symmetry.space_group_name_H-M   'P 1'
#
loop_
_entity.id
_entity.type
_entity.pdbx_description
1 polymer ?
#
loop_
_entity_poly.entity_id
_entity_poly.type
_entity_poly.pdbx_seq_one_letter_code
_entity_poly.pdbx_strand_id
1 'polypeptide(L)'
;MRKSALYLAVTFFLFSGLILSSGCSGARGIASPGPGSGFGPVTGTVPQLGHVVLLVEENHSYSSVIGSSAMPYLNSLARRYGLATNYYANIHRSIGNYFMLTTGQLITVDDTFSGTVDADNLVRELQAAGKTWKSYAESLPSVGYTGGDVYPYLEHHNPFSYFSDVRSSSAQLQNLVPFTQFATDLAANQLPNFSFIVPNAQHDAHDCPGGGVLCDDSLRLSTADSWLKANIAPLLASSAFQKDGLLVIVFDESFDLDLANGGGHVPLLVISSRAKSGYQSTTFFQHQSTLRMLIESTGAKQFPGASASAPDMREFFH
;
A
#
# COMPACT_ATOMS: atom_id res chain seq x y z
N MET A 1 38.34 28.13 32.47
CA MET A 1 38.81 26.84 31.96
C MET A 1 38.53 26.79 30.46
N ARG A 2 39.58 26.81 29.66
CA ARG A 2 39.56 26.95 28.18
C ARG A 2 39.25 25.60 27.56
N LYS A 3 38.29 25.54 26.65
CA LYS A 3 38.05 24.37 25.78
C LYS A 3 38.73 24.62 24.43
N SER A 4 39.72 23.81 24.12
CA SER A 4 40.41 23.82 22.84
C SER A 4 39.59 23.06 21.78
N ALA A 5 39.33 23.67 20.64
CA ALA A 5 38.78 23.05 19.46
C ALA A 5 39.92 22.50 18.59
N LEU A 6 39.83 21.26 18.20
CA LEU A 6 40.76 20.57 17.31
C LEU A 6 40.20 20.58 15.87
N TYR A 7 40.86 21.27 14.96
CA TYR A 7 40.55 21.26 13.54
C TYR A 7 41.34 20.14 12.85
N LEU A 8 40.62 19.26 12.16
CA LEU A 8 41.23 18.24 11.31
C LEU A 8 41.24 18.74 9.86
N ALA A 9 42.44 18.95 9.31
CA ALA A 9 42.65 19.34 7.91
C ALA A 9 42.64 18.08 7.03
N VAL A 10 41.81 18.05 5.98
CA VAL A 10 41.82 17.04 4.95
C VAL A 10 42.60 17.55 3.76
N THR A 11 43.68 16.88 3.43
CA THR A 11 44.57 17.18 2.30
C THR A 11 44.12 16.44 1.06
N PHE A 12 43.81 17.16 -0.01
CA PHE A 12 43.55 16.62 -1.35
C PHE A 12 44.84 16.28 -2.06
N PHE A 13 45.01 15.06 -2.52
CA PHE A 13 46.06 14.68 -3.48
C PHE A 13 45.44 14.61 -4.90
N LEU A 14 45.93 15.47 -5.77
CA LEU A 14 45.73 15.43 -7.21
C LEU A 14 46.79 14.50 -7.84
N PHE A 15 46.35 13.43 -8.50
CA PHE A 15 47.17 12.63 -9.37
C PHE A 15 46.85 12.95 -10.83
N SER A 16 47.83 13.56 -11.49
CA SER A 16 47.88 13.72 -12.96
C SER A 16 48.50 12.47 -13.55
N GLY A 17 47.77 11.73 -14.36
CA GLY A 17 48.27 10.57 -15.09
C GLY A 17 48.29 10.81 -16.60
N LEU A 18 49.45 10.67 -17.17
CA LEU A 18 49.89 10.92 -18.54
C LEU A 18 49.30 9.86 -19.50
N ILE A 19 48.77 10.32 -20.64
CA ILE A 19 48.26 9.47 -21.74
C ILE A 19 49.44 9.09 -22.64
N LEU A 20 49.67 7.82 -22.88
CA LEU A 20 50.48 7.30 -23.97
C LEU A 20 49.58 6.43 -24.90
N SER A 21 49.46 6.88 -26.13
CA SER A 21 48.82 6.21 -27.25
C SER A 21 49.80 5.23 -27.91
N SER A 22 49.37 4.01 -28.19
CA SER A 22 49.95 3.18 -29.24
C SER A 22 48.94 2.12 -29.69
N GLY A 23 48.69 2.06 -30.87
CA GLY A 23 47.93 1.63 -31.92
C GLY A 23 47.79 0.15 -32.26
N CYS A 24 46.75 -0.04 -33.00
CA CYS A 24 46.46 -1.01 -34.05
C CYS A 24 46.21 -2.49 -33.77
N SER A 25 45.03 -2.84 -34.10
CA SER A 25 44.52 -3.89 -35.02
C SER A 25 43.89 -5.13 -34.37
N GLY A 26 42.65 -5.39 -34.84
CA GLY A 26 41.99 -6.69 -34.63
C GLY A 26 40.49 -6.55 -34.31
N ALA A 27 39.69 -6.03 -35.25
CA ALA A 27 38.25 -6.07 -35.15
C ALA A 27 37.76 -7.53 -35.26
N ARG A 28 37.35 -8.12 -34.14
CA ARG A 28 36.37 -9.18 -34.12
C ARG A 28 35.09 -8.59 -33.56
N GLY A 29 34.07 -8.48 -34.43
CA GLY A 29 32.76 -8.00 -34.05
C GLY A 29 32.16 -8.84 -32.90
N ILE A 30 32.07 -8.21 -31.74
CA ILE A 30 31.19 -8.67 -30.70
C ILE A 30 29.82 -8.17 -31.11
N ALA A 31 28.93 -9.07 -31.50
CA ALA A 31 27.54 -8.77 -31.75
C ALA A 31 26.98 -8.10 -30.47
N SER A 32 26.50 -6.87 -30.61
CA SER A 32 25.69 -6.23 -29.57
C SER A 32 24.52 -7.17 -29.24
N PRO A 33 24.22 -7.42 -27.96
CA PRO A 33 22.98 -8.06 -27.62
C PRO A 33 21.85 -7.20 -28.22
N GLY A 34 21.05 -7.80 -29.10
CA GLY A 34 19.86 -7.17 -29.65
C GLY A 34 18.96 -6.65 -28.53
N PRO A 35 18.14 -5.62 -28.80
CA PRO A 35 17.21 -5.10 -27.81
C PRO A 35 16.36 -6.27 -27.31
N GLY A 36 16.39 -6.45 -25.99
CA GLY A 36 15.65 -7.49 -25.29
C GLY A 36 14.21 -7.54 -25.76
N SER A 37 13.66 -8.73 -25.83
CA SER A 37 12.31 -9.06 -26.20
C SER A 37 11.34 -8.01 -25.62
N GLY A 38 10.89 -7.11 -26.49
CA GLY A 38 9.90 -6.11 -26.15
C GLY A 38 8.64 -6.82 -25.70
N PHE A 39 8.26 -6.63 -24.46
CA PHE A 39 6.88 -6.87 -24.06
C PHE A 39 6.00 -6.08 -25.06
N GLY A 40 5.07 -6.77 -25.70
CA GLY A 40 4.12 -6.12 -26.59
C GLY A 40 3.39 -5.01 -25.81
N PRO A 41 2.82 -4.01 -26.50
CA PRO A 41 2.14 -2.92 -25.82
C PRO A 41 1.12 -3.49 -24.85
N VAL A 42 1.16 -3.05 -23.60
CA VAL A 42 0.18 -3.44 -22.58
C VAL A 42 -1.17 -2.92 -23.05
N THR A 43 -1.99 -3.81 -23.62
CA THR A 43 -3.29 -3.50 -24.17
C THR A 43 -4.36 -3.81 -23.14
N GLY A 44 -4.54 -2.98 -22.17
CA GLY A 44 -5.58 -3.16 -21.14
C GLY A 44 -5.93 -1.82 -20.53
N THR A 45 -7.09 -1.75 -19.92
CA THR A 45 -7.48 -0.67 -19.01
C THR A 45 -7.73 -1.28 -17.64
N VAL A 46 -7.52 -0.53 -16.59
CA VAL A 46 -8.02 -0.95 -15.28
C VAL A 46 -9.56 -1.03 -15.37
N PRO A 47 -10.18 -2.19 -15.12
CA PRO A 47 -11.62 -2.34 -15.26
C PRO A 47 -12.36 -1.57 -14.17
N GLN A 48 -13.51 -1.00 -14.49
CA GLN A 48 -14.42 -0.50 -13.47
C GLN A 48 -15.15 -1.68 -12.81
N LEU A 49 -15.18 -1.67 -11.48
CA LEU A 49 -15.65 -2.78 -10.67
C LEU A 49 -16.68 -2.30 -9.63
N GLY A 50 -17.61 -3.17 -9.28
CA GLY A 50 -18.71 -2.84 -8.36
C GLY A 50 -18.25 -2.71 -6.91
N HIS A 51 -17.25 -3.51 -6.52
CA HIS A 51 -16.73 -3.56 -5.15
C HIS A 51 -15.20 -3.53 -5.15
N VAL A 52 -14.62 -2.42 -4.76
CA VAL A 52 -13.17 -2.22 -4.65
C VAL A 52 -12.79 -2.17 -3.18
N VAL A 53 -11.85 -3.01 -2.77
CA VAL A 53 -11.42 -3.14 -1.39
C VAL A 53 -9.92 -2.87 -1.30
N LEU A 54 -9.51 -1.96 -0.43
CA LEU A 54 -8.12 -1.75 -0.03
C LEU A 54 -7.95 -2.25 1.40
N LEU A 55 -7.03 -3.19 1.60
CA LEU A 55 -6.61 -3.67 2.91
C LEU A 55 -5.15 -3.33 3.11
N VAL A 56 -4.83 -2.72 4.24
CA VAL A 56 -3.46 -2.31 4.58
C VAL A 56 -2.97 -3.10 5.78
N GLU A 57 -1.81 -3.75 5.63
CA GLU A 57 -1.00 -4.39 6.65
C GLU A 57 0.22 -3.53 6.96
N GLU A 58 0.98 -3.86 8.01
CA GLU A 58 1.96 -2.98 8.63
C GLU A 58 3.39 -3.52 8.66
N ASN A 59 4.33 -2.60 8.46
CA ASN A 59 5.74 -2.66 8.87
C ASN A 59 6.54 -3.94 8.52
N HIS A 60 6.28 -4.56 7.36
CA HIS A 60 7.06 -5.74 6.97
C HIS A 60 7.59 -5.66 5.54
N SER A 61 8.89 -5.93 5.40
CA SER A 61 9.55 -6.00 4.09
C SER A 61 9.02 -7.16 3.23
N TYR A 62 9.02 -6.97 1.93
CA TYR A 62 8.65 -7.98 0.94
C TYR A 62 9.31 -9.34 1.22
N SER A 63 10.61 -9.35 1.53
CA SER A 63 11.38 -10.57 1.76
C SER A 63 11.02 -11.32 3.04
N SER A 64 10.42 -10.67 4.03
CA SER A 64 9.97 -11.31 5.27
C SER A 64 8.55 -11.89 5.14
N VAL A 65 7.77 -11.41 4.16
CA VAL A 65 6.38 -11.78 3.93
C VAL A 65 6.24 -12.79 2.80
N ILE A 66 6.79 -12.47 1.62
CA ILE A 66 6.63 -13.31 0.43
C ILE A 66 7.57 -14.52 0.52
N GLY A 67 6.96 -15.71 0.50
CA GLY A 67 7.65 -16.98 0.72
C GLY A 67 7.76 -17.41 2.18
N SER A 68 7.34 -16.57 3.13
CA SER A 68 7.35 -16.91 4.56
C SER A 68 6.37 -18.03 4.88
N SER A 69 6.83 -18.99 5.67
CA SER A 69 5.98 -20.07 6.23
C SER A 69 5.01 -19.55 7.31
N ALA A 70 5.25 -18.37 7.84
CA ALA A 70 4.36 -17.70 8.80
C ALA A 70 3.11 -17.09 8.15
N MET A 71 3.15 -16.82 6.81
CA MET A 71 2.01 -16.26 6.08
C MET A 71 1.51 -17.18 4.95
N PRO A 72 1.09 -18.42 5.26
CA PRO A 72 0.71 -19.38 4.23
C PRO A 72 -0.52 -18.97 3.42
N TYR A 73 -1.50 -18.28 4.03
CA TYR A 73 -2.71 -17.84 3.34
C TYR A 73 -2.39 -16.70 2.36
N LEU A 74 -1.73 -15.63 2.80
CA LEU A 74 -1.32 -14.53 1.94
C LEU A 74 -0.45 -15.03 0.78
N ASN A 75 0.52 -15.91 1.06
CA ASN A 75 1.37 -16.50 0.03
C ASN A 75 0.59 -17.41 -0.94
N SER A 76 -0.51 -18.03 -0.52
CA SER A 76 -1.39 -18.76 -1.43
C SER A 76 -2.11 -17.81 -2.40
N LEU A 77 -2.52 -16.64 -1.91
CA LEU A 77 -3.12 -15.58 -2.74
C LEU A 77 -2.10 -14.99 -3.71
N ALA A 78 -0.87 -14.69 -3.25
CA ALA A 78 0.21 -14.17 -4.09
C ALA A 78 0.57 -15.11 -5.26
N ARG A 79 0.51 -16.42 -5.04
CA ARG A 79 0.73 -17.42 -6.12
C ARG A 79 -0.44 -17.52 -7.09
N ARG A 80 -1.64 -17.24 -6.63
CA ARG A 80 -2.87 -17.42 -7.43
C ARG A 80 -3.25 -16.19 -8.24
N TYR A 81 -2.97 -14.99 -7.72
CA TYR A 81 -3.41 -13.71 -8.27
C TYR A 81 -2.23 -12.85 -8.71
N GLY A 82 -2.42 -11.55 -8.83
CA GLY A 82 -1.38 -10.60 -9.18
C GLY A 82 -0.48 -10.26 -7.99
N LEU A 83 0.82 -10.26 -8.20
CA LEU A 83 1.84 -9.84 -7.23
C LEU A 83 2.76 -8.79 -7.86
N ALA A 84 2.89 -7.62 -7.24
CA ALA A 84 3.91 -6.65 -7.59
C ALA A 84 5.23 -7.02 -6.91
N THR A 85 6.25 -7.37 -7.69
CA THR A 85 7.57 -7.79 -7.18
C THR A 85 8.55 -6.63 -7.07
N ASN A 86 8.14 -5.42 -7.46
CA ASN A 86 8.96 -4.21 -7.43
C ASN A 86 8.12 -3.02 -6.94
N TYR A 87 7.50 -3.20 -5.76
CA TYR A 87 6.63 -2.21 -5.13
C TYR A 87 7.26 -1.67 -3.84
N TYR A 88 7.23 -0.36 -3.68
CA TYR A 88 7.89 0.31 -2.57
C TYR A 88 6.95 1.29 -1.86
N ALA A 89 7.06 1.37 -0.55
CA ALA A 89 6.47 2.43 0.23
C ALA A 89 7.19 3.77 -0.02
N ASN A 90 6.52 4.89 0.31
CA ASN A 90 7.03 6.22 0.00
C ASN A 90 7.93 6.78 1.09
N ILE A 91 7.68 6.40 2.34
CA ILE A 91 8.36 6.96 3.51
C ILE A 91 8.32 5.96 4.66
N HIS A 92 9.18 6.15 5.68
CA HIS A 92 8.96 5.59 7.01
C HIS A 92 8.19 6.57 7.86
N ARG A 93 7.20 6.09 8.51
CA ARG A 93 6.08 6.53 9.34
C ARG A 93 4.76 6.25 8.62
N SER A 94 3.98 5.40 9.26
CA SER A 94 2.76 4.83 8.72
C SER A 94 1.79 5.89 8.20
N ILE A 95 1.50 6.93 8.99
CA ILE A 95 0.54 7.98 8.60
C ILE A 95 0.86 8.61 7.24
N GLY A 96 2.15 8.79 6.90
CA GLY A 96 2.58 9.37 5.62
C GLY A 96 2.19 8.47 4.44
N ASN A 97 2.33 7.15 4.61
CA ASN A 97 1.97 6.16 3.60
C ASN A 97 0.44 6.02 3.45
N TYR A 98 -0.31 6.05 4.56
CA TYR A 98 -1.77 6.07 4.51
C TYR A 98 -2.31 7.31 3.78
N PHE A 99 -1.68 8.47 3.97
CA PHE A 99 -2.04 9.65 3.18
C PHE A 99 -1.64 9.51 1.71
N MET A 100 -0.48 8.92 1.41
CA MET A 100 -0.12 8.64 0.00
C MET A 100 -1.12 7.71 -0.68
N LEU A 101 -1.61 6.68 0.01
CA LEU A 101 -2.63 5.76 -0.50
C LEU A 101 -3.99 6.41 -0.74
N THR A 102 -4.26 7.59 -0.14
CA THR A 102 -5.60 8.18 -0.14
C THR A 102 -5.66 9.61 -0.68
N THR A 103 -4.56 10.35 -0.68
CA THR A 103 -4.46 11.71 -1.20
C THR A 103 -3.39 11.86 -2.30
N GLY A 104 -2.49 10.89 -2.44
CA GLY A 104 -1.32 11.02 -3.29
C GLY A 104 -0.31 12.07 -2.80
N GLN A 105 -0.33 12.44 -1.52
CA GLN A 105 0.52 13.46 -0.92
C GLN A 105 1.06 13.00 0.44
N LEU A 106 2.30 13.36 0.75
CA LEU A 106 2.85 13.29 2.10
C LEU A 106 2.34 14.47 2.92
N ILE A 107 1.23 14.30 3.61
CA ILE A 107 0.63 15.37 4.43
C ILE A 107 1.47 15.60 5.68
N THR A 108 1.84 14.53 6.37
CA THR A 108 2.69 14.54 7.57
C THR A 108 3.41 13.19 7.70
N VAL A 109 4.45 13.16 8.50
CA VAL A 109 5.15 11.94 8.94
C VAL A 109 5.15 11.82 10.46
N ASP A 110 4.25 12.52 11.12
CA ASP A 110 4.09 12.52 12.57
C ASP A 110 2.85 11.69 12.92
N ASP A 111 3.03 10.47 13.41
CA ASP A 111 1.94 9.56 13.79
C ASP A 111 1.08 10.10 14.95
N THR A 112 1.55 11.14 15.64
CA THR A 112 0.76 11.86 16.65
C THR A 112 -0.08 13.00 16.07
N PHE A 113 -0.10 13.16 14.74
CA PHE A 113 -0.88 14.21 14.07
C PHE A 113 -2.36 14.08 14.39
N SER A 114 -2.98 15.18 14.80
CA SER A 114 -4.41 15.26 15.17
C SER A 114 -5.18 16.32 14.37
N GLY A 115 -4.54 16.89 13.36
CA GLY A 115 -5.13 17.94 12.51
C GLY A 115 -6.24 17.44 11.59
N THR A 116 -6.82 18.36 10.84
CA THR A 116 -7.77 18.05 9.75
C THR A 116 -7.07 18.22 8.42
N VAL A 117 -7.29 17.30 7.49
CA VAL A 117 -6.70 17.29 6.16
C VAL A 117 -7.74 17.77 5.14
N ASP A 118 -7.44 18.87 4.48
CA ASP A 118 -8.29 19.46 3.43
C ASP A 118 -7.75 19.22 2.01
N ALA A 119 -6.69 18.44 1.88
CA ALA A 119 -6.18 18.03 0.59
C ALA A 119 -7.23 17.24 -0.20
N ASP A 120 -7.14 17.30 -1.53
CA ASP A 120 -7.92 16.42 -2.39
C ASP A 120 -7.64 14.96 -2.05
N ASN A 121 -8.66 14.11 -2.07
CA ASN A 121 -8.59 12.78 -1.51
C ASN A 121 -9.59 11.81 -2.15
N LEU A 122 -9.36 10.53 -1.94
CA LEU A 122 -10.17 9.45 -2.50
C LEU A 122 -11.67 9.58 -2.15
N VAL A 123 -12.01 10.01 -0.92
CA VAL A 123 -13.43 10.17 -0.52
C VAL A 123 -14.12 11.23 -1.36
N ARG A 124 -13.47 12.38 -1.56
CA ARG A 124 -13.99 13.48 -2.38
C ARG A 124 -14.28 13.00 -3.80
N GLU A 125 -13.36 12.25 -4.37
CA GLU A 125 -13.50 11.71 -5.73
C GLU A 125 -14.59 10.65 -5.85
N LEU A 126 -14.73 9.78 -4.85
CA LEU A 126 -15.81 8.81 -4.79
C LEU A 126 -17.18 9.50 -4.70
N GLN A 127 -17.31 10.51 -3.84
CA GLN A 127 -18.54 11.28 -3.72
C GLN A 127 -18.90 12.01 -5.02
N ALA A 128 -17.91 12.66 -5.66
CA ALA A 128 -18.09 13.31 -6.95
C ALA A 128 -18.55 12.35 -8.05
N ALA A 129 -18.13 11.08 -7.97
CA ALA A 129 -18.54 10.02 -8.88
C ALA A 129 -19.86 9.33 -8.48
N GLY A 130 -20.51 9.75 -7.40
CA GLY A 130 -21.73 9.14 -6.87
C GLY A 130 -21.51 7.72 -6.31
N LYS A 131 -20.29 7.44 -5.83
CA LYS A 131 -19.90 6.13 -5.27
C LYS A 131 -20.03 6.12 -3.75
N THR A 132 -20.45 4.98 -3.22
CA THR A 132 -20.52 4.75 -1.79
C THR A 132 -19.19 4.22 -1.26
N TRP A 133 -18.88 4.55 -0.01
CA TRP A 133 -17.64 4.10 0.62
C TRP A 133 -17.83 3.85 2.12
N LYS A 134 -16.99 3.01 2.71
CA LYS A 134 -16.82 2.82 4.15
C LYS A 134 -15.36 2.54 4.50
N SER A 135 -14.96 3.03 5.68
CA SER A 135 -13.76 2.58 6.38
C SER A 135 -14.17 1.62 7.49
N TYR A 136 -13.74 0.37 7.38
CA TYR A 136 -13.95 -0.70 8.35
C TYR A 136 -12.66 -0.87 9.17
N ALA A 137 -12.58 -0.17 10.29
CA ALA A 137 -11.42 -0.22 11.16
C ALA A 137 -11.65 -1.15 12.35
N GLU A 138 -10.73 -2.10 12.55
CA GLU A 138 -10.84 -3.03 13.68
C GLU A 138 -10.59 -2.28 14.98
N SER A 139 -11.39 -2.59 15.98
CA SER A 139 -11.37 -1.93 17.31
C SER A 139 -11.70 -0.43 17.29
N LEU A 140 -12.24 0.11 16.19
CA LEU A 140 -12.76 1.49 16.18
C LEU A 140 -13.75 1.67 17.33
N PRO A 141 -13.58 2.66 18.25
CA PRO A 141 -14.37 2.80 19.46
C PRO A 141 -15.89 2.94 19.23
N SER A 142 -16.27 3.66 18.17
CA SER A 142 -17.67 3.87 17.79
C SER A 142 -17.77 4.31 16.34
N VAL A 143 -18.95 4.21 15.76
CA VAL A 143 -19.23 4.79 14.43
C VAL A 143 -18.93 6.29 14.45
N GLY A 144 -18.20 6.77 13.45
CA GLY A 144 -17.84 8.17 13.30
C GLY A 144 -16.74 8.67 14.26
N TYR A 145 -16.00 7.77 14.90
CA TYR A 145 -14.92 8.16 15.81
C TYR A 145 -13.75 8.83 15.08
N THR A 146 -13.30 9.98 15.61
CA THR A 146 -12.18 10.79 15.10
C THR A 146 -11.35 11.37 16.26
N GLY A 147 -11.21 10.63 17.34
CA GLY A 147 -10.68 11.15 18.61
C GLY A 147 -9.26 10.69 18.96
N GLY A 148 -8.48 10.20 18.02
CA GLY A 148 -7.12 9.73 18.28
C GLY A 148 -7.02 8.21 18.52
N ASP A 149 -5.83 7.77 18.85
CA ASP A 149 -5.55 6.36 19.11
C ASP A 149 -6.23 5.88 20.39
N VAL A 150 -6.88 4.73 20.31
CA VAL A 150 -7.43 3.98 21.46
C VAL A 150 -7.04 2.52 21.27
N TYR A 151 -5.87 2.18 21.76
CA TYR A 151 -5.27 0.87 21.56
C TYR A 151 -6.25 -0.28 21.82
N PRO A 152 -6.32 -1.31 20.94
CA PRO A 152 -5.44 -1.54 19.78
C PRO A 152 -5.85 -0.84 18.47
N TYR A 153 -6.88 0.01 18.45
CA TYR A 153 -7.19 0.89 17.33
C TYR A 153 -6.19 2.04 17.26
N LEU A 154 -5.63 2.27 16.07
CA LEU A 154 -4.73 3.38 15.79
C LEU A 154 -5.41 4.30 14.76
N GLU A 155 -5.65 5.58 15.13
CA GLU A 155 -6.27 6.54 14.22
C GLU A 155 -5.37 6.84 13.03
N HIS A 156 -4.05 6.91 13.27
CA HIS A 156 -3.07 7.19 12.22
C HIS A 156 -3.00 6.10 11.14
N HIS A 157 -3.61 4.93 11.34
CA HIS A 157 -3.85 3.91 10.31
C HIS A 157 -5.23 4.07 9.61
N ASN A 158 -6.03 5.07 9.98
CA ASN A 158 -7.34 5.33 9.38
C ASN A 158 -7.41 6.75 8.79
N PRO A 159 -6.80 7.01 7.61
CA PRO A 159 -6.66 8.35 7.05
C PRO A 159 -8.01 9.04 6.80
N PHE A 160 -9.10 8.28 6.65
CA PHE A 160 -10.44 8.80 6.42
C PHE A 160 -10.98 9.58 7.62
N SER A 161 -10.50 9.30 8.82
CA SER A 161 -10.87 10.02 10.04
C SER A 161 -10.34 11.46 10.08
N TYR A 162 -9.35 11.81 9.27
CA TYR A 162 -8.72 13.13 9.22
C TYR A 162 -9.31 14.07 8.18
N PHE A 163 -10.02 13.55 7.17
CA PHE A 163 -10.47 14.39 6.04
C PHE A 163 -11.55 15.38 6.44
N SER A 164 -11.40 16.64 5.99
CA SER A 164 -12.39 17.69 6.22
C SER A 164 -13.76 17.33 5.65
N ASP A 165 -13.79 16.65 4.49
CA ASP A 165 -15.01 16.15 3.84
C ASP A 165 -15.80 15.17 4.72
N VAL A 166 -15.09 14.41 5.58
CA VAL A 166 -15.67 13.44 6.52
C VAL A 166 -16.04 14.12 7.84
N ARG A 167 -15.08 14.81 8.46
CA ARG A 167 -15.26 15.46 9.79
C ARG A 167 -16.37 16.50 9.81
N SER A 168 -16.60 17.22 8.69
CA SER A 168 -17.61 18.27 8.60
C SER A 168 -19.02 17.76 8.27
N SER A 169 -19.19 16.46 7.99
CA SER A 169 -20.45 15.88 7.54
C SER A 169 -20.90 14.73 8.44
N SER A 170 -22.01 14.92 9.16
CA SER A 170 -22.60 13.86 9.98
C SER A 170 -22.95 12.59 9.16
N ALA A 171 -23.31 12.76 7.89
CA ALA A 171 -23.59 11.64 7.00
C ALA A 171 -22.31 10.88 6.62
N GLN A 172 -21.20 11.59 6.37
CA GLN A 172 -19.93 10.95 6.01
C GLN A 172 -19.27 10.28 7.22
N LEU A 173 -19.42 10.84 8.41
CA LEU A 173 -18.95 10.19 9.66
C LEU A 173 -19.57 8.79 9.87
N GLN A 174 -20.80 8.55 9.38
CA GLN A 174 -21.43 7.21 9.46
C GLN A 174 -20.72 6.16 8.61
N ASN A 175 -19.79 6.55 7.75
CA ASN A 175 -18.97 5.64 6.94
C ASN A 175 -17.68 5.17 7.68
N LEU A 176 -17.33 5.77 8.80
CA LEU A 176 -16.29 5.26 9.70
C LEU A 176 -16.94 4.25 10.65
N VAL A 177 -16.72 2.97 10.41
CA VAL A 177 -17.45 1.91 11.14
C VAL A 177 -16.48 0.89 11.76
N PRO A 178 -16.83 0.28 12.90
CA PRO A 178 -16.09 -0.86 13.42
C PRO A 178 -16.07 -2.00 12.39
N PHE A 179 -14.95 -2.72 12.32
CA PHE A 179 -14.77 -3.81 11.34
C PHE A 179 -15.84 -4.90 11.44
N THR A 180 -16.46 -5.09 12.59
CA THR A 180 -17.59 -6.03 12.75
C THR A 180 -18.75 -5.75 11.79
N GLN A 181 -18.90 -4.50 11.33
CA GLN A 181 -19.90 -4.13 10.34
C GLN A 181 -19.61 -4.74 8.96
N PHE A 182 -18.33 -5.02 8.65
CA PHE A 182 -17.94 -5.62 7.35
C PHE A 182 -18.62 -6.98 7.12
N ALA A 183 -18.60 -7.86 8.11
CA ALA A 183 -19.24 -9.17 8.00
C ALA A 183 -20.76 -9.04 7.82
N THR A 184 -21.38 -8.05 8.48
CA THR A 184 -22.82 -7.78 8.35
C THR A 184 -23.16 -7.29 6.95
N ASP A 185 -22.41 -6.31 6.43
CA ASP A 185 -22.63 -5.75 5.09
C ASP A 185 -22.35 -6.80 4.01
N LEU A 186 -21.31 -7.62 4.19
CA LEU A 186 -21.01 -8.72 3.28
C LEU A 186 -22.15 -9.76 3.23
N ALA A 187 -22.63 -10.20 4.39
CA ALA A 187 -23.70 -11.19 4.49
C ALA A 187 -25.02 -10.66 3.91
N ALA A 188 -25.29 -9.36 4.06
CA ALA A 188 -26.46 -8.68 3.51
C ALA A 188 -26.33 -8.32 2.02
N ASN A 189 -25.17 -8.57 1.39
CA ASN A 189 -24.82 -8.10 0.03
C ASN A 189 -24.96 -6.57 -0.12
N GLN A 190 -24.48 -5.85 0.89
CA GLN A 190 -24.54 -4.38 1.01
C GLN A 190 -23.17 -3.73 1.12
N LEU A 191 -22.11 -4.41 0.63
CA LEU A 191 -20.79 -3.78 0.55
C LEU A 191 -20.85 -2.51 -0.31
N PRO A 192 -20.19 -1.42 0.10
CA PRO A 192 -20.12 -0.20 -0.71
C PRO A 192 -19.29 -0.42 -1.99
N ASN A 193 -19.26 0.60 -2.86
CA ASN A 193 -18.39 0.59 -4.03
C ASN A 193 -16.91 0.58 -3.65
N PHE A 194 -16.54 1.26 -2.56
CA PHE A 194 -15.20 1.25 -2.01
C PHE A 194 -15.21 0.91 -0.52
N SER A 195 -14.40 -0.05 -0.13
CA SER A 195 -14.16 -0.46 1.25
C SER A 195 -12.69 -0.29 1.59
N PHE A 196 -12.39 0.46 2.64
CA PHE A 196 -11.09 0.46 3.27
C PHE A 196 -11.13 -0.48 4.48
N ILE A 197 -10.18 -1.37 4.60
CA ILE A 197 -10.06 -2.29 5.72
C ILE A 197 -8.70 -2.09 6.37
N VAL A 198 -8.70 -1.83 7.66
CA VAL A 198 -7.50 -1.78 8.48
C VAL A 198 -7.69 -2.64 9.71
N PRO A 199 -6.87 -3.71 9.87
CA PRO A 199 -6.81 -4.46 11.11
C PRO A 199 -6.31 -3.55 12.25
N ASN A 200 -6.46 -3.97 13.49
CA ASN A 200 -5.87 -3.27 14.62
C ASN A 200 -4.39 -3.64 14.77
N ALA A 201 -3.65 -2.90 15.59
CA ALA A 201 -2.21 -3.06 15.77
C ALA A 201 -1.75 -4.48 16.15
N GLN A 202 -2.62 -5.33 16.66
CA GLN A 202 -2.31 -6.72 17.01
C GLN A 202 -2.54 -7.70 15.85
N HIS A 203 -3.25 -7.28 14.80
CA HIS A 203 -3.64 -8.13 13.67
C HIS A 203 -3.08 -7.65 12.33
N ASP A 204 -2.50 -6.44 12.27
CA ASP A 204 -1.89 -5.85 11.08
C ASP A 204 -0.42 -6.23 10.86
N ALA A 205 0.11 -7.16 11.66
CA ALA A 205 1.52 -7.58 11.72
C ALA A 205 2.46 -6.64 12.49
N HIS A 206 1.98 -5.51 13.05
CA HIS A 206 2.83 -4.54 13.73
C HIS A 206 3.18 -4.98 15.16
N ASP A 207 2.17 -5.14 16.02
CA ASP A 207 2.35 -5.41 17.43
C ASP A 207 2.28 -6.90 17.79
N CYS A 208 2.81 -7.21 18.95
CA CYS A 208 2.64 -8.55 19.51
C CYS A 208 1.18 -8.81 19.87
N PRO A 209 0.61 -9.96 19.47
CA PRO A 209 -0.76 -10.30 19.82
C PRO A 209 -0.95 -10.38 21.35
N GLY A 210 -2.13 -9.96 21.82
CA GLY A 210 -2.45 -9.90 23.25
C GLY A 210 -1.80 -8.74 24.00
N GLY A 211 -1.22 -7.74 23.30
CA GLY A 211 -0.58 -6.57 23.92
C GLY A 211 0.79 -6.85 24.54
N GLY A 212 1.43 -7.95 24.13
CA GLY A 212 2.80 -8.28 24.56
C GLY A 212 3.82 -7.28 24.00
N VAL A 213 4.88 -6.99 24.77
CA VAL A 213 5.94 -6.05 24.36
C VAL A 213 7.03 -6.72 23.52
N LEU A 214 7.15 -8.05 23.57
CA LEU A 214 8.18 -8.82 22.87
C LEU A 214 7.58 -10.11 22.31
N CYS A 215 7.74 -10.33 21.05
CA CYS A 215 7.43 -11.58 20.36
C CYS A 215 8.29 -11.71 19.11
N ASP A 216 8.36 -12.91 18.57
CA ASP A 216 9.03 -13.15 17.30
C ASP A 216 8.19 -12.60 16.13
N ASP A 217 8.83 -12.11 15.10
CA ASP A 217 8.18 -11.68 13.85
C ASP A 217 7.26 -12.77 13.26
N SER A 218 7.66 -14.04 13.37
CA SER A 218 6.83 -15.15 12.90
C SER A 218 5.47 -15.22 13.59
N LEU A 219 5.38 -14.79 14.87
CA LEU A 219 4.12 -14.72 15.60
C LEU A 219 3.25 -13.57 15.11
N ARG A 220 3.81 -12.38 14.87
CA ARG A 220 3.09 -11.23 14.30
C ARG A 220 2.51 -11.58 12.93
N LEU A 221 3.37 -12.08 12.03
CA LEU A 221 2.99 -12.49 10.68
C LEU A 221 1.93 -13.61 10.68
N SER A 222 2.09 -14.64 11.53
CA SER A 222 1.11 -15.74 11.59
C SER A 222 -0.23 -15.31 12.19
N THR A 223 -0.22 -14.31 13.07
CA THR A 223 -1.44 -13.70 13.61
C THR A 223 -2.17 -12.91 12.53
N ALA A 224 -1.47 -12.07 11.79
CA ALA A 224 -2.01 -11.33 10.65
C ALA A 224 -2.54 -12.27 9.56
N ASP A 225 -1.80 -13.33 9.20
CA ASP A 225 -2.24 -14.30 8.20
C ASP A 225 -3.50 -15.06 8.62
N SER A 226 -3.60 -15.39 9.91
CA SER A 226 -4.79 -16.03 10.48
C SER A 226 -5.99 -15.12 10.44
N TRP A 227 -5.78 -13.84 10.77
CA TRP A 227 -6.80 -12.80 10.69
C TRP A 227 -7.26 -12.58 9.25
N LEU A 228 -6.32 -12.45 8.30
CA LEU A 228 -6.61 -12.35 6.86
C LEU A 228 -7.43 -13.54 6.39
N LYS A 229 -7.03 -14.76 6.74
CA LYS A 229 -7.77 -15.97 6.35
C LYS A 229 -9.19 -15.98 6.89
N ALA A 230 -9.35 -15.64 8.17
CA ALA A 230 -10.66 -15.65 8.81
C ALA A 230 -11.64 -14.62 8.22
N ASN A 231 -11.14 -13.43 7.91
CA ASN A 231 -11.97 -12.28 7.56
C ASN A 231 -12.07 -12.02 6.05
N ILE A 232 -11.06 -12.41 5.27
CA ILE A 232 -11.02 -12.14 3.83
C ILE A 232 -11.43 -13.33 2.98
N ALA A 233 -11.26 -14.56 3.46
CA ALA A 233 -11.75 -15.72 2.71
C ALA A 233 -13.27 -15.68 2.44
N PRO A 234 -14.14 -15.25 3.37
CA PRO A 234 -15.58 -15.06 3.09
C PRO A 234 -15.86 -14.02 2.00
N LEU A 235 -15.10 -12.90 1.97
CA LEU A 235 -15.21 -11.91 0.90
C LEU A 235 -14.89 -12.54 -0.45
N LEU A 236 -13.74 -13.21 -0.56
CA LEU A 236 -13.30 -13.84 -1.81
C LEU A 236 -14.25 -14.95 -2.29
N ALA A 237 -14.97 -15.61 -1.39
CA ALA A 237 -15.97 -16.62 -1.69
C ALA A 237 -17.33 -16.05 -2.07
N SER A 238 -17.60 -14.76 -1.80
CA SER A 238 -18.90 -14.15 -2.06
C SER A 238 -19.16 -13.99 -3.55
N SER A 239 -20.42 -14.18 -3.96
CA SER A 239 -20.82 -14.04 -5.36
C SER A 239 -20.62 -12.60 -5.89
N ALA A 240 -20.86 -11.60 -5.05
CA ALA A 240 -20.65 -10.21 -5.41
C ALA A 240 -19.17 -9.93 -5.77
N PHE A 241 -18.24 -10.37 -4.91
CA PHE A 241 -16.82 -10.20 -5.17
C PHE A 241 -16.35 -11.00 -6.39
N GLN A 242 -16.77 -12.25 -6.53
CA GLN A 242 -16.36 -13.08 -7.67
C GLN A 242 -16.85 -12.54 -9.00
N LYS A 243 -18.02 -11.91 -9.01
CA LYS A 243 -18.58 -11.28 -10.21
C LYS A 243 -17.84 -9.99 -10.58
N ASP A 244 -17.59 -9.10 -9.59
CA ASP A 244 -17.23 -7.70 -9.84
C ASP A 244 -16.43 -7.08 -8.68
N GLY A 245 -15.51 -7.86 -8.11
CA GLY A 245 -14.68 -7.44 -6.99
C GLY A 245 -13.21 -7.22 -7.35
N LEU A 246 -12.58 -6.28 -6.67
CA LEU A 246 -11.13 -6.08 -6.57
C LEU A 246 -10.76 -5.98 -5.09
N LEU A 247 -9.80 -6.77 -4.66
CA LEU A 247 -9.11 -6.59 -3.39
C LEU A 247 -7.64 -6.31 -3.65
N VAL A 248 -7.16 -5.23 -3.07
CA VAL A 248 -5.75 -4.90 -2.98
C VAL A 248 -5.31 -5.11 -1.54
N ILE A 249 -4.31 -5.96 -1.33
CA ILE A 249 -3.61 -6.09 -0.05
C ILE A 249 -2.25 -5.46 -0.22
N VAL A 250 -1.91 -4.49 0.61
CA VAL A 250 -0.64 -3.77 0.57
C VAL A 250 -0.10 -3.60 1.98
N PHE A 251 1.22 -3.64 2.13
CA PHE A 251 1.89 -3.21 3.35
C PHE A 251 2.24 -1.73 3.22
N ASP A 252 2.00 -0.96 4.28
CA ASP A 252 2.19 0.49 4.29
C ASP A 252 3.66 0.89 4.17
N GLU A 253 4.53 0.24 4.94
CA GLU A 253 5.98 0.39 4.93
C GLU A 253 6.70 -0.92 5.27
N SER A 254 8.01 -0.95 5.04
CA SER A 254 8.87 -2.06 5.43
C SER A 254 9.40 -1.89 6.85
N PHE A 255 10.30 -2.77 7.26
CA PHE A 255 11.10 -2.55 8.47
C PHE A 255 11.93 -1.26 8.37
N ASP A 256 12.07 -0.53 9.47
CA ASP A 256 12.78 0.77 9.59
C ASP A 256 14.17 0.83 8.94
N LEU A 257 14.85 -0.29 8.80
CA LEU A 257 16.20 -0.34 8.21
C LEU A 257 16.20 -0.50 6.68
N ASP A 258 15.08 -0.83 6.07
CA ASP A 258 14.94 -0.88 4.60
C ASP A 258 14.47 0.49 4.09
N LEU A 259 15.43 1.33 3.71
CA LEU A 259 15.20 2.69 3.23
C LEU A 259 15.06 2.76 1.69
N ALA A 260 14.95 1.64 1.01
CA ALA A 260 14.85 1.61 -0.44
C ALA A 260 13.63 2.42 -0.92
N ASN A 261 13.87 3.38 -1.81
CA ASN A 261 12.85 4.26 -2.39
C ASN A 261 11.96 5.03 -1.37
N GLY A 262 12.46 5.20 -0.16
CA GLY A 262 11.83 6.00 0.90
C GLY A 262 11.29 5.16 2.06
N GLY A 263 10.35 4.26 1.83
CA GLY A 263 9.73 3.43 2.88
C GLY A 263 9.96 1.93 2.72
N GLY A 264 10.93 1.54 1.85
CA GLY A 264 11.38 0.16 1.66
C GLY A 264 10.52 -0.67 0.71
N HIS A 265 10.99 -1.89 0.43
CA HIS A 265 10.35 -2.84 -0.48
C HIS A 265 9.25 -3.62 0.24
N VAL A 266 8.01 -3.45 -0.19
CA VAL A 266 6.83 -4.02 0.48
C VAL A 266 5.96 -4.88 -0.46
N PRO A 267 5.18 -5.84 0.08
CA PRO A 267 4.25 -6.62 -0.73
C PRO A 267 3.04 -5.80 -1.19
N LEU A 268 2.61 -6.06 -2.44
CA LEU A 268 1.30 -5.66 -2.93
C LEU A 268 0.69 -6.78 -3.77
N LEU A 269 -0.54 -7.17 -3.45
CA LEU A 269 -1.33 -8.15 -4.17
C LEU A 269 -2.53 -7.50 -4.83
N VAL A 270 -2.82 -7.90 -6.08
CA VAL A 270 -4.00 -7.50 -6.85
C VAL A 270 -4.88 -8.73 -7.08
N ILE A 271 -6.01 -8.79 -6.40
CA ILE A 271 -6.88 -9.96 -6.32
C ILE A 271 -8.24 -9.61 -6.96
N SER A 272 -8.54 -10.23 -8.10
CA SER A 272 -9.80 -10.05 -8.82
C SER A 272 -10.00 -11.21 -9.79
N SER A 273 -11.25 -11.50 -10.12
CA SER A 273 -11.57 -12.39 -11.25
C SER A 273 -11.24 -11.78 -12.62
N ARG A 274 -11.00 -10.46 -12.66
CA ARG A 274 -10.58 -9.72 -13.85
C ARG A 274 -9.07 -9.57 -13.95
N ALA A 275 -8.33 -9.91 -12.90
CA ALA A 275 -6.87 -9.88 -12.91
C ALA A 275 -6.30 -11.16 -13.53
N LYS A 276 -5.11 -11.04 -14.11
CA LYS A 276 -4.35 -12.17 -14.62
C LYS A 276 -3.95 -13.09 -13.50
N SER A 277 -4.22 -14.39 -13.65
CA SER A 277 -3.87 -15.40 -12.65
C SER A 277 -2.36 -15.63 -12.59
N GLY A 278 -1.79 -15.63 -11.39
CA GLY A 278 -0.36 -15.88 -11.14
C GLY A 278 0.57 -14.87 -11.79
N TYR A 279 0.06 -13.66 -12.11
CA TYR A 279 0.85 -12.62 -12.75
C TYR A 279 1.80 -11.95 -11.76
N GLN A 280 3.07 -11.82 -12.14
CA GLN A 280 4.09 -11.11 -11.36
C GLN A 280 4.58 -9.91 -12.15
N SER A 281 4.32 -8.71 -11.63
CA SER A 281 4.81 -7.47 -12.22
C SER A 281 6.20 -7.14 -11.68
N THR A 282 7.09 -6.74 -12.59
CA THR A 282 8.41 -6.18 -12.26
C THR A 282 8.48 -4.66 -12.47
N THR A 283 7.37 -4.05 -12.84
CA THR A 283 7.25 -2.60 -12.98
C THR A 283 7.38 -1.93 -11.62
N PHE A 284 8.12 -0.83 -11.57
CA PHE A 284 8.27 -0.04 -10.36
C PHE A 284 6.96 0.68 -10.02
N PHE A 285 6.43 0.41 -8.83
CA PHE A 285 5.25 1.06 -8.28
C PHE A 285 5.47 1.55 -6.86
N GLN A 286 4.66 2.53 -6.46
CA GLN A 286 4.53 3.03 -5.09
C GLN A 286 3.05 3.28 -4.76
N HIS A 287 2.73 3.75 -3.54
CA HIS A 287 1.37 3.94 -3.05
C HIS A 287 0.51 4.84 -3.95
N GLN A 288 1.07 5.86 -4.59
CA GLN A 288 0.33 6.69 -5.54
C GLN A 288 -0.13 5.93 -6.79
N SER A 289 0.57 4.85 -7.18
CA SER A 289 0.12 3.96 -8.25
C SER A 289 -1.10 3.14 -7.81
N THR A 290 -1.11 2.70 -6.55
CA THR A 290 -2.26 2.04 -5.95
C THR A 290 -3.47 2.99 -5.90
N LEU A 291 -3.30 4.22 -5.41
CA LEU A 291 -4.38 5.21 -5.41
C LEU A 291 -4.95 5.43 -6.82
N ARG A 292 -4.07 5.54 -7.83
CA ARG A 292 -4.49 5.65 -9.23
C ARG A 292 -5.36 4.46 -9.64
N MET A 293 -4.94 3.23 -9.37
CA MET A 293 -5.72 2.03 -9.67
C MET A 293 -7.07 2.00 -8.96
N LEU A 294 -7.15 2.45 -7.70
CA LEU A 294 -8.40 2.54 -6.95
C LEU A 294 -9.38 3.54 -7.58
N ILE A 295 -8.90 4.72 -7.99
CA ILE A 295 -9.68 5.73 -8.70
C ILE A 295 -10.22 5.16 -10.02
N GLU A 296 -9.34 4.57 -10.84
CA GLU A 296 -9.73 3.96 -12.11
C GLU A 296 -10.74 2.84 -11.92
N SER A 297 -10.52 1.95 -10.94
CA SER A 297 -11.38 0.79 -10.63
C SER A 297 -12.77 1.18 -10.14
N THR A 298 -12.89 2.27 -9.38
CA THR A 298 -14.18 2.77 -8.90
C THR A 298 -14.93 3.57 -9.96
N GLY A 299 -14.25 3.97 -11.04
CA GLY A 299 -14.80 4.81 -12.11
C GLY A 299 -14.84 6.30 -11.76
N ALA A 300 -14.17 6.74 -10.68
CA ALA A 300 -13.91 8.14 -10.43
C ALA A 300 -12.99 8.73 -11.51
N LYS A 301 -12.94 10.06 -11.64
CA LYS A 301 -12.33 10.70 -12.83
C LYS A 301 -11.15 11.59 -12.50
N GLN A 302 -11.05 12.06 -11.28
CA GLN A 302 -9.95 12.93 -10.87
C GLN A 302 -8.94 12.12 -10.06
N PHE A 303 -7.69 12.50 -10.16
CA PHE A 303 -6.58 11.78 -9.55
C PHE A 303 -5.89 12.68 -8.53
N PRO A 304 -6.13 12.49 -7.23
CA PRO A 304 -5.52 13.31 -6.18
C PRO A 304 -3.99 13.23 -6.20
N GLY A 305 -3.34 14.38 -6.03
CA GLY A 305 -1.90 14.49 -5.83
C GLY A 305 -1.05 13.76 -6.87
N ALA A 306 -0.04 13.02 -6.43
CA ALA A 306 0.87 12.30 -7.29
C ALA A 306 0.23 11.13 -8.07
N SER A 307 -0.98 10.70 -7.72
CA SER A 307 -1.67 9.64 -8.45
C SER A 307 -1.96 10.01 -9.91
N ALA A 308 -2.08 11.32 -10.21
CA ALA A 308 -2.31 11.83 -11.56
C ALA A 308 -1.20 11.44 -12.56
N SER A 309 0.03 11.38 -12.11
CA SER A 309 1.21 11.05 -12.94
C SER A 309 1.86 9.71 -12.59
N ALA A 310 1.31 8.98 -11.62
CA ALA A 310 1.83 7.69 -11.20
C ALA A 310 1.72 6.65 -12.34
N PRO A 311 2.64 5.67 -12.41
CA PRO A 311 2.46 4.52 -13.27
C PRO A 311 1.11 3.84 -13.00
N ASP A 312 0.36 3.55 -14.05
CA ASP A 312 -0.88 2.80 -13.92
C ASP A 312 -0.59 1.30 -13.76
N MET A 313 -1.52 0.61 -13.10
CA MET A 313 -1.39 -0.81 -12.81
C MET A 313 -2.25 -1.69 -13.75
N ARG A 314 -2.58 -1.19 -14.95
CA ARG A 314 -3.42 -1.90 -15.95
C ARG A 314 -2.86 -3.26 -16.36
N GLU A 315 -1.55 -3.44 -16.25
CA GLU A 315 -0.88 -4.68 -16.65
C GLU A 315 -1.33 -5.90 -15.82
N PHE A 316 -1.91 -5.69 -14.65
CA PHE A 316 -2.49 -6.77 -13.84
C PHE A 316 -3.79 -7.33 -14.42
N PHE A 317 -4.45 -6.62 -15.32
CA PHE A 317 -5.76 -6.97 -15.85
C PHE A 317 -5.67 -7.50 -17.30
N HIS A 318 -6.74 -8.19 -17.74
CA HIS A 318 -6.87 -8.74 -19.09
C HIS A 318 -7.24 -7.68 -20.11
#